data_8c2ccbcbf2ce129b14f0914fc9d59b2a
#
_entry.id   8c2ccbcbf2ce129b14f0914fc9d59b2a
#
_cell.length_a   1.000
_cell.length_b   1.000
_cell.length_c   1.000
_cell.angle_alpha   90.00
_cell.angle_beta   90.00
_cell.angle_gamma   90.00
#
_symmetry.space_group_name_H-M   'P 1'
#
loop_
_entity.id
_entity.type
_entity.pdbx_description
1 polymer ?
#
loop_
_entity_poly.entity_id
_entity_poly.type
_entity_poly.pdbx_seq_one_letter_code
_entity_poly.pdbx_strand_id
1 'polypeptide(L)'
;GRDQQALFKKTKNYSFISCRPELVGDAVGQIVKLALKRGFDKDDVQVLSAMYHGSGGVNNLNDVIQEIMNPPKAKSKFLEVRNEIFRIGDRILQLQNNPEKDIYNGQIGKIISIDEDNSKECMVANFDDREVSFGKKDLTDVTRAYAITIHKSQGSEFPLVILNLTMQNYVMLIRNLLYTAITRSEKNLVLVGDPRAFAAAFNTPGNDRKTGLADKICAQLGIKVTETSEEKTKDEVAAPESEKQEPEDYILTPEKIYSGEIDPMIGMENIKL
;
A
#
# COMPACT_ATOMS: atom_id res chain seq x y z
N GLY A 1 -23.99 1.81 -6.69
CA GLY A 1 -24.18 0.60 -7.46
C GLY A 1 -23.24 -0.49 -7.01
N ARG A 2 -23.79 -1.69 -6.83
CA ARG A 2 -23.02 -2.88 -6.38
C ARG A 2 -22.54 -3.69 -7.60
N ASP A 3 -21.93 -3.01 -8.55
CA ASP A 3 -21.49 -3.66 -9.79
C ASP A 3 -20.05 -4.13 -9.64
N GLN A 4 -19.88 -5.44 -9.37
CA GLN A 4 -18.57 -6.06 -9.29
C GLN A 4 -17.83 -6.04 -10.64
N GLN A 5 -18.54 -5.97 -11.76
CA GLN A 5 -17.94 -5.87 -13.09
C GLN A 5 -17.25 -4.52 -13.30
N ALA A 6 -17.61 -3.51 -12.50
CA ALA A 6 -16.92 -2.21 -12.54
C ALA A 6 -15.45 -2.29 -12.15
N LEU A 7 -15.04 -3.28 -11.32
CA LEU A 7 -13.64 -3.52 -10.97
C LEU A 7 -12.77 -3.86 -12.19
N PHE A 8 -13.33 -4.53 -13.19
CA PHE A 8 -12.59 -4.95 -14.38
C PHE A 8 -12.65 -3.93 -15.53
N LYS A 9 -13.41 -2.87 -15.35
CA LYS A 9 -13.57 -1.84 -16.39
C LYS A 9 -12.35 -0.93 -16.38
N LYS A 10 -11.39 -1.19 -17.27
CA LYS A 10 -10.22 -0.34 -17.48
C LYS A 10 -10.63 1.07 -17.87
N THR A 11 -10.00 2.06 -17.27
CA THR A 11 -10.13 3.47 -17.61
C THR A 11 -8.75 4.08 -17.82
N LYS A 12 -8.69 5.33 -18.26
CA LYS A 12 -7.43 6.02 -18.55
C LYS A 12 -6.46 6.07 -17.37
N ASN A 13 -6.97 6.07 -16.14
CA ASN A 13 -6.21 6.24 -14.90
C ASN A 13 -6.45 5.12 -13.89
N TYR A 14 -7.08 4.02 -14.31
CA TYR A 14 -7.38 2.88 -13.44
C TYR A 14 -7.21 1.57 -14.19
N SER A 15 -6.55 0.61 -13.55
CA SER A 15 -6.49 -0.79 -14.01
C SER A 15 -6.59 -1.77 -12.84
N PHE A 16 -7.12 -2.95 -13.15
CA PHE A 16 -7.17 -4.08 -12.23
C PHE A 16 -6.42 -5.27 -12.84
N ILE A 17 -5.58 -5.90 -12.02
CA ILE A 17 -4.76 -7.05 -12.41
C ILE A 17 -5.06 -8.18 -11.44
N SER A 18 -5.78 -9.20 -11.93
CA SER A 18 -6.01 -10.42 -11.17
C SER A 18 -4.70 -11.19 -11.01
N CYS A 19 -4.37 -11.58 -9.78
CA CYS A 19 -3.11 -12.24 -9.48
C CYS A 19 -3.29 -13.20 -8.29
N ARG A 20 -2.67 -14.38 -8.39
CA ARG A 20 -2.60 -15.32 -7.26
C ARG A 20 -1.70 -14.76 -6.16
N PRO A 21 -1.98 -15.05 -4.89
CA PRO A 21 -1.21 -14.50 -3.77
C PRO A 21 0.31 -14.72 -3.89
N GLU A 22 0.73 -15.87 -4.39
CA GLU A 22 2.15 -16.24 -4.52
C GLU A 22 2.89 -15.38 -5.55
N LEU A 23 2.19 -14.88 -6.56
CA LEU A 23 2.74 -14.10 -7.67
C LEU A 23 2.65 -12.58 -7.47
N VAL A 24 2.06 -12.13 -6.38
CA VAL A 24 1.84 -10.69 -6.14
C VAL A 24 3.15 -9.91 -6.11
N GLY A 25 4.20 -10.44 -5.49
CA GLY A 25 5.51 -9.78 -5.45
C GLY A 25 6.08 -9.53 -6.85
N ASP A 26 6.04 -10.56 -7.69
CA ASP A 26 6.53 -10.46 -9.08
C ASP A 26 5.66 -9.52 -9.92
N ALA A 27 4.33 -9.62 -9.79
CA ALA A 27 3.40 -8.76 -10.49
C ALA A 27 3.62 -7.28 -10.14
N VAL A 28 3.70 -6.95 -8.85
CA VAL A 28 3.98 -5.59 -8.38
C VAL A 28 5.34 -5.12 -8.89
N GLY A 29 6.38 -5.97 -8.82
CA GLY A 29 7.71 -5.65 -9.36
C GLY A 29 7.68 -5.30 -10.85
N GLN A 30 6.92 -6.04 -11.66
CA GLN A 30 6.77 -5.74 -13.09
C GLN A 30 6.01 -4.44 -13.33
N ILE A 31 4.94 -4.17 -12.58
CA ILE A 31 4.18 -2.92 -12.68
C ILE A 31 5.08 -1.72 -12.35
N VAL A 32 5.89 -1.81 -11.29
CA VAL A 32 6.86 -0.79 -10.92
C VAL A 32 7.87 -0.55 -12.04
N LYS A 33 8.45 -1.62 -12.62
CA LYS A 33 9.38 -1.49 -13.76
C LYS A 33 8.73 -0.79 -14.96
N LEU A 34 7.48 -1.12 -15.27
CA LEU A 34 6.74 -0.52 -16.37
C LEU A 34 6.40 0.95 -16.09
N ALA A 35 6.01 1.28 -14.86
CA ALA A 35 5.77 2.66 -14.45
C ALA A 35 7.03 3.53 -14.66
N LEU A 36 8.20 3.06 -14.19
CA LEU A 36 9.47 3.75 -14.38
C LEU A 36 9.84 3.90 -15.88
N LYS A 37 9.60 2.87 -16.69
CA LYS A 37 9.82 2.94 -18.14
C LYS A 37 8.92 3.96 -18.83
N ARG A 38 7.74 4.24 -18.29
CA ARG A 38 6.78 5.24 -18.80
C ARG A 38 7.01 6.65 -18.27
N GLY A 39 8.07 6.84 -17.50
CA GLY A 39 8.51 8.15 -17.06
C GLY A 39 7.98 8.60 -15.70
N PHE A 40 7.35 7.70 -14.92
CA PHE A 40 7.08 8.01 -13.53
C PHE A 40 8.39 8.07 -12.74
N ASP A 41 8.53 9.09 -11.92
CA ASP A 41 9.64 9.15 -10.99
C ASP A 41 9.49 8.08 -9.89
N LYS A 42 10.62 7.70 -9.28
CA LYS A 42 10.62 6.73 -8.18
C LYS A 42 9.79 7.21 -6.99
N ASP A 43 9.76 8.51 -6.78
CA ASP A 43 9.04 9.14 -5.67
C ASP A 43 7.53 9.27 -5.96
N ASP A 44 7.11 9.18 -7.22
CA ASP A 44 5.71 9.19 -7.64
C ASP A 44 4.97 7.88 -7.39
N VAL A 45 5.70 6.78 -7.27
CA VAL A 45 5.12 5.42 -7.16
C VAL A 45 5.07 4.98 -5.71
N GLN A 46 3.88 4.67 -5.22
CA GLN A 46 3.70 4.10 -3.88
C GLN A 46 2.95 2.78 -3.95
N VAL A 47 3.52 1.76 -3.32
CA VAL A 47 2.85 0.46 -3.16
C VAL A 47 2.19 0.39 -1.79
N LEU A 48 0.92 -0.03 -1.76
CA LEU A 48 0.13 -0.20 -0.54
C LEU A 48 -0.27 -1.66 -0.36
N SER A 49 -0.13 -2.14 0.86
CA SER A 49 -0.59 -3.48 1.26
C SER A 49 -1.32 -3.43 2.60
N ALA A 50 -2.16 -4.42 2.87
CA ALA A 50 -2.87 -4.53 4.13
C ALA A 50 -2.02 -5.22 5.23
N MET A 51 -0.94 -5.93 4.88
CA MET A 51 -0.17 -6.79 5.78
C MET A 51 1.34 -6.58 5.65
N TYR A 52 2.06 -6.97 6.72
CA TYR A 52 3.54 -6.95 6.74
C TYR A 52 4.17 -8.20 6.12
N HIS A 53 3.55 -9.37 6.29
CA HIS A 53 4.12 -10.67 5.93
C HIS A 53 3.42 -11.30 4.73
N GLY A 54 4.05 -12.32 4.13
CA GLY A 54 3.59 -13.02 2.94
C GLY A 54 4.11 -12.41 1.64
N SER A 55 3.80 -13.05 0.51
CA SER A 55 4.29 -12.64 -0.83
C SER A 55 3.84 -11.24 -1.23
N GLY A 56 2.62 -10.84 -0.86
CA GLY A 56 2.08 -9.49 -1.02
C GLY A 56 2.26 -8.60 0.20
N GLY A 57 3.03 -9.01 1.20
CA GLY A 57 3.28 -8.23 2.42
C GLY A 57 4.31 -7.12 2.20
N VAL A 58 4.22 -6.07 3.01
CA VAL A 58 5.10 -4.89 2.95
C VAL A 58 6.57 -5.27 2.96
N ASN A 59 6.97 -6.26 3.79
CA ASN A 59 8.37 -6.65 3.90
C ASN A 59 8.92 -7.19 2.58
N ASN A 60 8.24 -8.20 2.00
CA ASN A 60 8.63 -8.78 0.72
C ASN A 60 8.56 -7.76 -0.43
N LEU A 61 7.51 -6.93 -0.45
CA LEU A 61 7.38 -5.91 -1.48
C LEU A 61 8.49 -4.85 -1.39
N ASN A 62 8.93 -4.47 -0.19
CA ASN A 62 10.07 -3.58 -0.03
C ASN A 62 11.36 -4.19 -0.57
N ASP A 63 11.59 -5.50 -0.36
CA ASP A 63 12.77 -6.19 -0.92
C ASP A 63 12.74 -6.18 -2.45
N VAL A 64 11.60 -6.60 -3.05
CA VAL A 64 11.43 -6.65 -4.50
C VAL A 64 11.59 -5.27 -5.15
N ILE A 65 10.98 -4.25 -4.56
CA ILE A 65 10.97 -2.91 -5.16
C ILE A 65 12.31 -2.21 -4.95
N GLN A 66 12.98 -2.43 -3.82
CA GLN A 66 14.33 -1.88 -3.59
C GLN A 66 15.30 -2.36 -4.66
N GLU A 67 15.29 -3.66 -5.02
CA GLU A 67 16.15 -4.20 -6.08
C GLU A 67 15.86 -3.57 -7.46
N ILE A 68 14.63 -3.12 -7.69
CA ILE A 68 14.24 -2.45 -8.94
C ILE A 68 14.62 -0.97 -8.93
N MET A 69 14.26 -0.26 -7.85
CA MET A 69 14.40 1.20 -7.77
C MET A 69 15.79 1.63 -7.32
N ASN A 70 16.43 0.86 -6.43
CA ASN A 70 17.74 1.17 -5.88
C ASN A 70 18.61 -0.08 -5.73
N PRO A 71 18.99 -0.72 -6.86
CA PRO A 71 19.82 -1.91 -6.84
C PRO A 71 21.17 -1.65 -6.17
N PRO A 72 21.83 -2.68 -5.59
CA PRO A 72 23.11 -2.53 -4.95
C PRO A 72 24.16 -2.02 -5.94
N LYS A 73 24.93 -1.01 -5.53
CA LYS A 73 26.04 -0.47 -6.31
C LYS A 73 27.36 -0.98 -5.74
N ALA A 74 28.30 -1.34 -6.62
CA ALA A 74 29.65 -1.73 -6.19
C ALA A 74 30.25 -0.64 -5.29
N LYS A 75 30.75 -1.00 -4.11
CA LYS A 75 31.35 -0.11 -3.10
C LYS A 75 30.39 0.89 -2.43
N SER A 76 29.08 0.74 -2.57
CA SER A 76 28.12 1.56 -1.82
C SER A 76 28.01 1.05 -0.38
N LYS A 77 28.08 1.95 0.59
CA LYS A 77 27.81 1.66 2.00
C LYS A 77 26.35 1.31 2.19
N PHE A 78 26.05 0.39 3.11
CA PHE A 78 24.70 0.00 3.51
C PHE A 78 24.65 -0.23 5.02
N LEU A 79 23.48 -0.20 5.60
CA LEU A 79 23.24 -0.60 6.99
C LEU A 79 22.27 -1.77 7.01
N GLU A 80 22.58 -2.77 7.84
CA GLU A 80 21.66 -3.87 8.11
C GLU A 80 21.10 -3.73 9.53
N VAL A 81 19.78 -3.64 9.63
CA VAL A 81 19.05 -3.51 10.90
C VAL A 81 17.83 -4.41 10.86
N ARG A 82 17.69 -5.35 11.79
CA ARG A 82 16.53 -6.25 11.91
C ARG A 82 16.19 -6.99 10.61
N ASN A 83 17.18 -7.45 9.87
CA ASN A 83 17.04 -8.08 8.55
C ASN A 83 16.54 -7.13 7.43
N GLU A 84 16.52 -5.83 7.65
CA GLU A 84 16.33 -4.84 6.59
C GLU A 84 17.67 -4.25 6.17
N ILE A 85 17.90 -4.16 4.87
CA ILE A 85 19.08 -3.52 4.30
C ILE A 85 18.68 -2.11 3.85
N PHE A 86 19.37 -1.11 4.38
CA PHE A 86 19.22 0.29 4.00
C PHE A 86 20.40 0.72 3.13
N ARG A 87 20.11 1.36 2.00
CA ARG A 87 21.11 1.85 1.02
C ARG A 87 20.95 3.35 0.84
N ILE A 88 22.01 4.04 0.49
CA ILE A 88 21.94 5.45 0.10
C ILE A 88 20.97 5.61 -1.07
N GLY A 89 20.01 6.53 -0.94
CA GLY A 89 18.93 6.75 -1.90
C GLY A 89 17.65 6.00 -1.61
N ASP A 90 17.60 5.13 -0.58
CA ASP A 90 16.37 4.46 -0.17
C ASP A 90 15.37 5.46 0.43
N ARG A 91 14.09 5.17 0.17
CA ARG A 91 12.98 5.81 0.89
C ARG A 91 12.76 5.11 2.20
N ILE A 92 12.59 5.88 3.26
CA ILE A 92 12.32 5.41 4.62
C ILE A 92 11.08 6.07 5.20
N LEU A 93 10.39 5.34 6.07
CA LEU A 93 9.24 5.80 6.81
C LEU A 93 9.59 5.90 8.29
N GLN A 94 9.30 7.03 8.90
CA GLN A 94 9.38 7.19 10.35
C GLN A 94 8.20 6.48 11.03
N LEU A 95 8.49 5.63 12.00
CA LEU A 95 7.48 4.80 12.68
C LEU A 95 6.94 5.43 13.96
N GLN A 96 7.70 6.32 14.59
CA GLN A 96 7.36 6.96 15.87
C GLN A 96 7.62 8.46 15.79
N ASN A 97 6.92 9.23 16.62
CA ASN A 97 7.20 10.66 16.75
C ASN A 97 8.55 10.86 17.44
N ASN A 98 9.39 11.72 16.89
CA ASN A 98 10.63 12.17 17.49
C ASN A 98 10.68 13.71 17.50
N PRO A 99 10.13 14.35 18.54
CA PRO A 99 10.07 15.80 18.63
C PRO A 99 11.46 16.46 18.69
N GLU A 100 12.48 15.76 19.23
CA GLU A 100 13.85 16.29 19.31
C GLU A 100 14.46 16.50 17.92
N LYS A 101 14.09 15.66 16.97
CA LYS A 101 14.52 15.74 15.57
C LYS A 101 13.49 16.39 14.66
N ASP A 102 12.35 16.79 15.21
CA ASP A 102 11.20 17.36 14.50
C ASP A 102 10.74 16.49 13.32
N ILE A 103 10.69 15.18 13.56
CA ILE A 103 10.15 14.18 12.62
C ILE A 103 9.02 13.39 13.29
N TYR A 104 8.02 13.03 12.50
CA TYR A 104 6.78 12.46 13.01
C TYR A 104 6.43 11.14 12.35
N ASN A 105 5.67 10.32 13.05
CA ASN A 105 5.16 9.05 12.54
C ASN A 105 4.40 9.24 11.23
N GLY A 106 4.80 8.47 10.22
CA GLY A 106 4.21 8.51 8.89
C GLY A 106 4.97 9.40 7.89
N GLN A 107 5.93 10.22 8.33
CA GLN A 107 6.75 10.99 7.39
C GLN A 107 7.69 10.08 6.61
N ILE A 108 7.84 10.37 5.33
CA ILE A 108 8.73 9.67 4.41
C ILE A 108 9.95 10.54 4.16
N GLY A 109 11.12 9.93 4.32
CA GLY A 109 12.41 10.56 4.01
C GLY A 109 13.21 9.74 3.02
N LYS A 110 14.36 10.30 2.59
CA LYS A 110 15.30 9.66 1.65
C LYS A 110 16.70 9.66 2.24
N ILE A 111 17.35 8.51 2.27
CA ILE A 111 18.69 8.35 2.80
C ILE A 111 19.69 9.06 1.89
N ILE A 112 20.45 9.98 2.43
CA ILE A 112 21.46 10.75 1.70
C ILE A 112 22.89 10.31 2.01
N SER A 113 23.15 9.82 3.23
CA SER A 113 24.46 9.28 3.58
C SER A 113 24.38 8.16 4.60
N ILE A 114 25.37 7.27 4.58
CA ILE A 114 25.55 6.17 5.53
C ILE A 114 27.00 6.16 5.98
N ASP A 115 27.22 6.05 7.29
CA ASP A 115 28.52 5.86 7.92
C ASP A 115 28.46 4.74 8.96
N GLU A 116 28.86 3.54 8.55
CA GLU A 116 28.78 2.32 9.36
C GLU A 116 29.63 2.38 10.64
N ASP A 117 30.71 3.17 10.60
CA ASP A 117 31.68 3.28 11.70
C ASP A 117 31.22 4.25 12.79
N ASN A 118 30.33 5.19 12.45
CA ASN A 118 29.83 6.19 13.37
C ASN A 118 28.52 5.74 14.04
N SER A 119 28.62 5.19 15.26
CA SER A 119 27.45 4.70 15.99
C SER A 119 26.46 5.79 16.44
N LYS A 120 26.90 7.04 16.51
CA LYS A 120 26.06 8.18 16.92
C LYS A 120 25.30 8.80 15.74
N GLU A 121 25.89 8.71 14.55
CA GLU A 121 25.36 9.29 13.33
C GLU A 121 25.66 8.37 12.14
N CYS A 122 25.03 7.18 12.18
CA CYS A 122 25.29 6.14 11.19
C CYS A 122 24.50 6.31 9.89
N MET A 123 23.44 7.12 9.88
CA MET A 123 22.63 7.42 8.72
C MET A 123 22.14 8.86 8.77
N VAL A 124 22.15 9.53 7.63
CA VAL A 124 21.49 10.83 7.45
C VAL A 124 20.44 10.69 6.37
N ALA A 125 19.23 11.18 6.63
CA ALA A 125 18.14 11.18 5.68
C ALA A 125 17.50 12.57 5.56
N ASN A 126 17.02 12.89 4.37
CA ASN A 126 16.27 14.10 4.10
C ASN A 126 14.77 13.86 4.29
N PHE A 127 14.13 14.67 5.11
CA PHE A 127 12.68 14.73 5.32
C PHE A 127 12.22 16.16 5.00
N ASP A 128 11.43 16.33 3.94
CA ASP A 128 10.89 17.64 3.55
C ASP A 128 11.97 18.77 3.54
N ASP A 129 13.06 18.52 2.80
CA ASP A 129 14.23 19.42 2.67
C ASP A 129 15.05 19.63 3.96
N ARG A 130 14.82 18.83 4.98
CA ARG A 130 15.59 18.84 6.23
C ARG A 130 16.43 17.58 6.38
N GLU A 131 17.71 17.76 6.64
CA GLU A 131 18.61 16.66 6.95
C GLU A 131 18.50 16.26 8.41
N VAL A 132 18.24 14.98 8.65
CA VAL A 132 18.08 14.40 9.97
C VAL A 132 19.08 13.26 10.15
N SER A 133 19.88 13.35 11.21
CA SER A 133 20.86 12.32 11.57
C SER A 133 20.27 11.27 12.48
N PHE A 134 20.55 10.01 12.19
CA PHE A 134 20.12 8.85 12.95
C PHE A 134 21.32 8.09 13.53
N GLY A 135 21.30 7.86 14.83
CA GLY A 135 22.21 6.93 15.47
C GLY A 135 21.67 5.49 15.42
N LYS A 136 22.49 4.51 15.81
CA LYS A 136 22.09 3.09 15.79
C LYS A 136 20.80 2.80 16.57
N LYS A 137 20.52 3.55 17.62
CA LYS A 137 19.29 3.40 18.43
C LYS A 137 18.05 3.88 17.67
N ASP A 138 18.17 4.93 16.89
CA ASP A 138 17.06 5.54 16.15
C ASP A 138 16.63 4.68 14.96
N LEU A 139 17.51 3.80 14.46
CA LEU A 139 17.22 2.93 13.32
C LEU A 139 16.10 1.93 13.59
N THR A 140 15.74 1.72 14.86
CA THR A 140 14.58 0.90 15.22
C THR A 140 13.24 1.56 14.90
N ASP A 141 13.25 2.87 14.72
CA ASP A 141 12.07 3.71 14.50
C ASP A 141 11.87 4.08 13.02
N VAL A 142 12.65 3.46 12.14
CA VAL A 142 12.53 3.62 10.69
C VAL A 142 12.39 2.27 9.98
N THR A 143 11.74 2.27 8.82
CA THR A 143 11.65 1.13 7.90
C THR A 143 11.68 1.62 6.46
N ARG A 144 11.95 0.72 5.51
CA ARG A 144 11.88 1.10 4.08
C ARG A 144 10.46 1.45 3.67
N ALA A 145 10.31 2.38 2.73
CA ALA A 145 9.04 2.99 2.35
C ALA A 145 8.68 2.86 0.87
N TYR A 146 9.21 1.90 0.16
CA TYR A 146 8.77 1.58 -1.21
C TYR A 146 7.37 0.97 -1.21
N ALA A 147 7.11 0.09 -0.24
CA ALA A 147 5.79 -0.39 0.12
C ALA A 147 5.49 -0.04 1.58
N ILE A 148 4.29 0.43 1.87
CA ILE A 148 3.82 0.75 3.22
C ILE A 148 2.43 0.15 3.46
N THR A 149 2.03 0.06 4.73
CA THR A 149 0.66 -0.35 5.03
C THR A 149 -0.32 0.76 4.69
N ILE A 150 -1.55 0.37 4.33
CA ILE A 150 -2.65 1.32 4.04
C ILE A 150 -2.85 2.30 5.22
N HIS A 151 -2.72 1.83 6.46
CA HIS A 151 -2.85 2.70 7.64
C HIS A 151 -1.74 3.76 7.71
N LYS A 152 -0.52 3.42 7.30
CA LYS A 152 0.62 4.34 7.32
C LYS A 152 0.59 5.35 6.16
N SER A 153 -0.24 5.14 5.15
CA SER A 153 -0.43 6.08 4.04
C SER A 153 -1.50 7.15 4.33
N GLN A 154 -2.15 7.10 5.48
CA GLN A 154 -3.16 8.09 5.84
C GLN A 154 -2.57 9.49 5.93
N GLY A 155 -3.19 10.45 5.25
CA GLY A 155 -2.72 11.84 5.17
C GLY A 155 -1.78 12.13 4.02
N SER A 156 -1.22 11.10 3.36
CA SER A 156 -0.36 11.27 2.18
C SER A 156 -1.12 10.98 0.90
N GLU A 157 -0.70 11.57 -0.21
CA GLU A 157 -1.21 11.32 -1.56
C GLU A 157 -0.03 11.05 -2.51
N PHE A 158 -0.27 10.22 -3.53
CA PHE A 158 0.78 9.81 -4.47
C PHE A 158 0.26 9.81 -5.90
N PRO A 159 1.05 10.27 -6.89
CA PRO A 159 0.66 10.30 -8.29
C PRO A 159 0.24 8.93 -8.84
N LEU A 160 0.94 7.85 -8.45
CA LEU A 160 0.61 6.48 -8.80
C LEU A 160 0.56 5.60 -7.54
N VAL A 161 -0.59 5.01 -7.27
CA VAL A 161 -0.76 4.00 -6.22
C VAL A 161 -0.95 2.63 -6.83
N ILE A 162 -0.19 1.66 -6.34
CA ILE A 162 -0.35 0.24 -6.61
C ILE A 162 -0.88 -0.40 -5.33
N LEU A 163 -2.16 -0.77 -5.31
CA LEU A 163 -2.81 -1.38 -4.15
C LEU A 163 -2.90 -2.88 -4.32
N ASN A 164 -2.30 -3.62 -3.39
CA ASN A 164 -2.37 -5.06 -3.34
C ASN A 164 -3.34 -5.54 -2.24
N LEU A 165 -4.30 -6.38 -2.61
CA LEU A 165 -5.18 -7.10 -1.68
C LEU A 165 -5.33 -8.55 -2.09
N THR A 166 -5.21 -9.46 -1.12
CA THR A 166 -5.40 -10.91 -1.28
C THR A 166 -6.32 -11.45 -0.18
N MET A 167 -6.91 -12.62 -0.38
CA MET A 167 -7.74 -13.26 0.64
C MET A 167 -6.97 -13.66 1.90
N GLN A 168 -5.64 -13.71 1.85
CA GLN A 168 -4.79 -13.89 3.03
C GLN A 168 -4.98 -12.74 4.05
N ASN A 169 -5.47 -11.60 3.59
CA ASN A 169 -5.72 -10.40 4.37
C ASN A 169 -7.17 -10.33 4.92
N TYR A 170 -7.91 -11.45 4.91
CA TYR A 170 -9.37 -11.48 5.15
C TYR A 170 -9.84 -10.64 6.35
N VAL A 171 -9.14 -10.72 7.49
CA VAL A 171 -9.49 -9.97 8.71
C VAL A 171 -9.44 -8.44 8.51
N MET A 172 -8.63 -7.98 7.56
CA MET A 172 -8.42 -6.56 7.28
C MET A 172 -9.30 -6.04 6.13
N LEU A 173 -10.02 -6.94 5.44
CA LEU A 173 -10.82 -6.59 4.27
C LEU A 173 -12.14 -5.92 4.66
N ILE A 174 -12.08 -4.65 4.97
CA ILE A 174 -13.22 -3.80 5.30
C ILE A 174 -13.30 -2.59 4.37
N ARG A 175 -14.50 -2.07 4.16
CA ARG A 175 -14.77 -0.94 3.25
C ARG A 175 -13.94 0.30 3.56
N ASN A 176 -13.76 0.61 4.83
CA ASN A 176 -12.99 1.78 5.25
C ASN A 176 -11.51 1.68 4.88
N LEU A 177 -10.93 0.45 4.95
CA LEU A 177 -9.55 0.21 4.52
C LEU A 177 -9.40 0.41 3.02
N LEU A 178 -10.29 -0.20 2.23
CA LEU A 178 -10.30 -0.07 0.78
C LEU A 178 -10.48 1.39 0.35
N TYR A 179 -11.43 2.10 0.96
CA TYR A 179 -11.64 3.53 0.71
C TYR A 179 -10.38 4.34 1.00
N THR A 180 -9.77 4.14 2.18
CA THR A 180 -8.53 4.83 2.56
C THR A 180 -7.43 4.60 1.52
N ALA A 181 -7.25 3.36 1.05
CA ALA A 181 -6.22 3.03 0.09
C ALA A 181 -6.45 3.68 -1.28
N ILE A 182 -7.67 3.62 -1.81
CA ILE A 182 -8.02 4.18 -3.13
C ILE A 182 -7.84 5.71 -3.13
N THR A 183 -8.25 6.36 -2.04
CA THR A 183 -8.14 7.83 -1.92
C THR A 183 -6.71 8.33 -1.72
N ARG A 184 -5.71 7.46 -1.64
CA ARG A 184 -4.28 7.86 -1.67
C ARG A 184 -3.77 8.12 -3.07
N SER A 185 -4.53 7.73 -4.09
CA SER A 185 -4.14 7.94 -5.49
C SER A 185 -4.57 9.31 -5.97
N GLU A 186 -3.61 10.14 -6.34
CA GLU A 186 -3.86 11.47 -6.94
C GLU A 186 -4.26 11.37 -8.41
N LYS A 187 -3.50 10.59 -9.20
CA LYS A 187 -3.67 10.52 -10.66
C LYS A 187 -4.01 9.11 -11.14
N ASN A 188 -3.28 8.10 -10.69
CA ASN A 188 -3.34 6.76 -11.27
C ASN A 188 -3.42 5.68 -10.18
N LEU A 189 -4.29 4.70 -10.40
CA LEU A 189 -4.51 3.58 -9.49
C LEU A 189 -4.40 2.25 -10.22
N VAL A 190 -3.55 1.38 -9.73
CA VAL A 190 -3.46 -0.02 -10.16
C VAL A 190 -3.84 -0.92 -9.00
N LEU A 191 -4.89 -1.71 -9.15
CA LEU A 191 -5.26 -2.74 -8.19
C LEU A 191 -4.64 -4.08 -8.62
N VAL A 192 -4.04 -4.78 -7.66
CA VAL A 192 -3.39 -6.09 -7.89
C VAL A 192 -3.86 -7.09 -6.87
N GLY A 193 -4.18 -8.29 -7.29
CA GLY A 193 -4.49 -9.40 -6.38
C GLY A 193 -5.80 -10.14 -6.67
N ASP A 194 -6.44 -10.64 -5.62
CA ASP A 194 -7.62 -11.48 -5.75
C ASP A 194 -8.90 -10.62 -5.88
N PRO A 195 -9.68 -10.77 -6.97
CA PRO A 195 -10.98 -10.08 -7.14
C PRO A 195 -11.92 -10.28 -5.95
N ARG A 196 -11.90 -11.48 -5.35
CA ARG A 196 -12.72 -11.81 -4.19
C ARG A 196 -12.32 -10.99 -2.96
N ALA A 197 -11.03 -10.69 -2.80
CA ALA A 197 -10.55 -9.85 -1.70
C ALA A 197 -11.09 -8.41 -1.81
N PHE A 198 -11.08 -7.84 -3.02
CA PHE A 198 -11.66 -6.52 -3.28
C PHE A 198 -13.17 -6.51 -3.08
N ALA A 199 -13.87 -7.55 -3.55
CA ALA A 199 -15.31 -7.71 -3.34
C ALA A 199 -15.65 -7.85 -1.84
N ALA A 200 -14.89 -8.66 -1.10
CA ALA A 200 -15.04 -8.81 0.34
C ALA A 200 -14.83 -7.46 1.06
N ALA A 201 -13.75 -6.75 0.76
CA ALA A 201 -13.48 -5.45 1.35
C ALA A 201 -14.59 -4.43 1.06
N PHE A 202 -15.15 -4.44 -0.15
CA PHE A 202 -16.25 -3.55 -0.53
C PHE A 202 -17.55 -3.88 0.22
N ASN A 203 -17.86 -5.16 0.41
CA ASN A 203 -19.11 -5.62 1.02
C ASN A 203 -19.07 -5.62 2.56
N THR A 204 -17.88 -5.69 3.15
CA THR A 204 -17.72 -5.72 4.61
C THR A 204 -17.78 -4.29 5.16
N PRO A 205 -18.84 -3.92 5.91
CA PRO A 205 -18.90 -2.62 6.56
C PRO A 205 -17.78 -2.50 7.60
N GLY A 206 -17.23 -1.31 7.76
CA GLY A 206 -16.31 -1.03 8.86
C GLY A 206 -17.05 -1.02 10.19
N ASN A 207 -16.32 -1.21 11.28
CA ASN A 207 -16.89 -1.04 12.62
C ASN A 207 -17.32 0.42 12.81
N ASP A 208 -18.55 0.64 13.21
CA ASP A 208 -19.03 1.96 13.61
C ASP A 208 -18.25 2.44 14.82
N ARG A 209 -17.79 3.68 14.76
CA ARG A 209 -17.14 4.30 15.90
C ARG A 209 -18.22 4.49 16.98
N LYS A 210 -18.14 3.73 18.05
CA LYS A 210 -18.97 3.94 19.25
C LYS A 210 -18.50 5.21 19.95
N THR A 211 -18.86 6.36 19.42
CA THR A 211 -18.65 7.65 20.08
C THR A 211 -19.95 8.05 20.72
N GLY A 212 -19.95 8.41 21.99
CA GLY A 212 -21.15 8.95 22.65
C GLY A 212 -21.51 10.37 22.17
N LEU A 213 -21.03 10.78 20.97
CA LEU A 213 -21.29 12.11 20.41
C LEU A 213 -22.75 12.25 19.98
N ALA A 214 -23.30 11.25 19.32
CA ALA A 214 -24.71 11.25 18.91
C ALA A 214 -25.62 11.35 20.13
N ASP A 215 -25.36 10.58 21.18
CA ASP A 215 -26.12 10.60 22.44
C ASP A 215 -26.03 11.97 23.14
N LYS A 216 -24.83 12.55 23.16
CA LYS A 216 -24.62 13.90 23.72
C LYS A 216 -25.34 14.98 22.93
N ILE A 217 -25.30 14.93 21.60
CA ILE A 217 -26.02 15.88 20.73
C ILE A 217 -27.53 15.73 20.94
N CYS A 218 -28.04 14.50 20.93
CA CYS A 218 -29.46 14.22 21.15
C CYS A 218 -29.92 14.72 22.54
N ALA A 219 -29.11 14.48 23.58
CA ALA A 219 -29.40 14.99 24.92
C ALA A 219 -29.45 16.52 25.00
N GLN A 220 -28.50 17.21 24.32
CA GLN A 220 -28.50 18.67 24.26
C GLN A 220 -29.67 19.27 23.47
N LEU A 221 -30.12 18.57 22.43
CA LEU A 221 -31.24 18.99 21.59
C LEU A 221 -32.60 18.54 22.14
N GLY A 222 -32.64 17.80 23.25
CA GLY A 222 -33.87 17.26 23.83
C GLY A 222 -34.53 16.16 22.96
N ILE A 223 -33.79 15.57 22.04
CA ILE A 223 -34.27 14.50 21.17
C ILE A 223 -34.10 13.16 21.89
N LYS A 224 -35.22 12.47 22.15
CA LYS A 224 -35.18 11.11 22.68
C LYS A 224 -34.67 10.17 21.55
N VAL A 225 -33.50 9.57 21.77
CA VAL A 225 -33.01 8.49 20.91
C VAL A 225 -33.96 7.29 21.15
N THR A 226 -34.79 6.97 20.16
CA THR A 226 -35.47 5.69 20.09
C THR A 226 -34.37 4.68 19.69
N GLU A 227 -34.00 3.81 20.63
CA GLU A 227 -33.18 2.66 20.32
C GLU A 227 -33.91 1.82 19.25
N THR A 228 -33.50 2.00 18.01
CA THR A 228 -33.82 1.03 16.97
C THR A 228 -32.98 -0.21 17.30
N SER A 229 -33.60 -1.16 17.97
CA SER A 229 -33.08 -2.51 18.13
C SER A 229 -32.93 -3.13 16.74
N GLU A 230 -31.76 -2.95 16.13
CA GLU A 230 -31.36 -3.80 15.03
C GLU A 230 -31.07 -5.19 15.60
N GLU A 231 -32.07 -6.04 15.48
CA GLU A 231 -31.91 -7.47 15.63
C GLU A 231 -30.73 -7.91 14.78
N LYS A 232 -29.70 -8.41 15.47
CA LYS A 232 -28.62 -9.17 14.85
C LYS A 232 -29.19 -10.43 14.26
N THR A 233 -29.66 -10.38 13.05
CA THR A 233 -29.75 -11.58 12.22
C THR A 233 -28.32 -12.10 12.03
N LYS A 234 -28.01 -13.15 12.79
CA LYS A 234 -26.91 -14.05 12.48
C LYS A 234 -27.29 -14.79 11.22
N ASP A 235 -27.13 -14.17 10.09
CA ASP A 235 -27.04 -14.94 8.87
C ASP A 235 -25.64 -15.54 8.82
N GLU A 236 -25.60 -16.85 9.06
CA GLU A 236 -24.51 -17.70 8.66
C GLU A 236 -24.27 -17.45 7.17
N VAL A 237 -23.21 -16.75 6.85
CA VAL A 237 -22.75 -16.60 5.47
C VAL A 237 -22.15 -17.94 5.08
N ALA A 238 -23.01 -18.81 4.56
CA ALA A 238 -22.59 -19.95 3.78
C ALA A 238 -21.73 -19.44 2.62
N ALA A 239 -20.56 -20.01 2.46
CA ALA A 239 -19.69 -19.76 1.33
C ALA A 239 -20.49 -20.00 0.03
N PRO A 240 -20.48 -19.08 -0.93
CA PRO A 240 -21.12 -19.35 -2.21
C PRO A 240 -20.26 -20.35 -2.98
N GLU A 241 -20.69 -21.59 -3.01
CA GLU A 241 -20.33 -22.53 -4.08
C GLU A 241 -20.93 -22.00 -5.39
N SER A 242 -20.13 -21.38 -6.19
CA SER A 242 -20.36 -21.33 -7.63
C SER A 242 -19.01 -21.16 -8.32
N GLU A 243 -18.48 -22.30 -8.78
CA GLU A 243 -17.51 -22.35 -9.86
C GLU A 243 -18.14 -21.68 -11.10
N LYS A 244 -17.93 -20.38 -11.23
CA LYS A 244 -17.99 -19.71 -12.54
C LYS A 244 -16.56 -19.55 -12.98
N GLN A 245 -16.19 -20.25 -14.05
CA GLN A 245 -14.95 -20.12 -14.77
C GLN A 245 -14.67 -18.62 -14.98
N GLU A 246 -13.61 -18.14 -14.33
CA GLU A 246 -13.07 -16.80 -14.61
C GLU A 246 -12.60 -16.83 -16.06
N PRO A 247 -12.84 -15.77 -16.85
CA PRO A 247 -12.29 -15.69 -18.19
C PRO A 247 -10.76 -15.72 -18.07
N GLU A 248 -10.14 -16.73 -18.67
CA GLU A 248 -8.68 -17.00 -18.61
C GLU A 248 -7.81 -15.81 -19.04
N ASP A 249 -8.39 -14.87 -19.78
CA ASP A 249 -7.70 -13.69 -20.33
C ASP A 249 -7.27 -12.66 -19.27
N TYR A 250 -7.79 -12.73 -18.04
CA TYR A 250 -7.48 -11.76 -16.98
C TYR A 250 -6.52 -12.30 -15.91
N ILE A 251 -6.11 -13.55 -16.00
CA ILE A 251 -5.14 -14.13 -15.06
C ILE A 251 -3.74 -13.69 -15.49
N LEU A 252 -3.10 -12.90 -14.65
CA LEU A 252 -1.73 -12.50 -14.82
C LEU A 252 -0.82 -13.69 -14.52
N THR A 253 -0.20 -14.27 -15.56
CA THR A 253 0.90 -15.24 -15.37
C THR A 253 2.24 -14.55 -15.62
N PRO A 254 3.33 -15.01 -15.01
CA PRO A 254 4.66 -14.48 -15.28
C PRO A 254 4.98 -14.45 -16.78
N GLU A 255 4.55 -15.46 -17.53
CA GLU A 255 4.75 -15.56 -18.98
C GLU A 255 4.01 -14.46 -19.73
N LYS A 256 2.76 -14.16 -19.40
CA LYS A 256 1.96 -13.08 -20.01
C LYS A 256 2.53 -11.69 -19.71
N ILE A 257 3.16 -11.51 -18.54
CA ILE A 257 3.87 -10.26 -18.21
C ILE A 257 5.17 -10.16 -19.01
N TYR A 258 5.93 -11.24 -19.11
CA TYR A 258 7.21 -11.23 -19.84
C TYR A 258 7.03 -11.15 -21.36
N SER A 259 5.97 -11.72 -21.91
CA SER A 259 5.64 -11.64 -23.34
C SER A 259 5.11 -10.26 -23.75
N GLY A 260 4.68 -9.44 -22.80
CA GLY A 260 4.05 -8.14 -23.08
C GLY A 260 2.60 -8.23 -23.55
N GLU A 261 1.98 -9.41 -23.51
CA GLU A 261 0.56 -9.60 -23.86
C GLU A 261 -0.38 -8.83 -22.93
N ILE A 262 0.04 -8.63 -21.69
CA ILE A 262 -0.71 -7.81 -20.72
C ILE A 262 0.15 -6.63 -20.32
N ASP A 263 -0.23 -5.44 -20.75
CA ASP A 263 0.33 -4.19 -20.25
C ASP A 263 -0.51 -3.68 -19.07
N PRO A 264 0.00 -3.78 -17.82
CA PRO A 264 -0.73 -3.32 -16.65
C PRO A 264 -0.98 -1.81 -16.63
N MET A 265 -0.25 -1.08 -17.48
CA MET A 265 -0.38 0.38 -17.61
C MET A 265 -1.24 0.80 -18.80
N ILE A 266 -1.94 -0.13 -19.43
CA ILE A 266 -2.82 0.16 -20.58
C ILE A 266 -3.88 1.19 -20.20
N GLY A 267 -4.06 2.21 -21.03
CA GLY A 267 -4.94 3.33 -20.71
C GLY A 267 -4.26 4.53 -20.05
N MET A 268 -3.02 4.38 -19.59
CA MET A 268 -2.20 5.47 -19.03
C MET A 268 -1.27 6.11 -20.09
N GLU A 269 -1.51 5.86 -21.36
CA GLU A 269 -0.62 6.18 -22.50
C GLU A 269 -0.45 7.69 -22.76
N ASN A 270 -1.34 8.51 -22.24
CA ASN A 270 -1.35 9.96 -22.51
C ASN A 270 -0.99 10.83 -21.31
N ILE A 271 -0.27 10.27 -20.33
CA ILE A 271 0.23 11.09 -19.23
C ILE A 271 1.48 11.78 -19.72
N LYS A 272 1.32 13.04 -20.13
CA LYS A 272 2.44 13.99 -20.21
C LYS A 272 2.77 14.38 -18.77
N LEU A 273 3.93 14.00 -18.34
CA LEU A 273 4.57 14.47 -17.11
C LEU A 273 4.84 15.96 -17.18
#